data_1bbdba15636c1842166047deeedbcfc9
#
_entry.id   1bbdba15636c1842166047deeedbcfc9
#
_cell.length_a   1.000
_cell.length_b   1.000
_cell.length_c   1.000
_cell.angle_alpha   90.00
_cell.angle_beta   90.00
_cell.angle_gamma   90.00
#
_symmetry.space_group_name_H-M   'P 1'
#
loop_
_entity.id
_entity.type
_entity.pdbx_description
1 polymer ?
#
loop_
_entity_poly.entity_id
_entity_poly.type
_entity_poly.pdbx_seq_one_letter_code
_entity_poly.pdbx_strand_id
1 'polypeptide(L)'
;MDIKFWWNKSPNFLMLINYLFDFLVSIKNLFVKKYHSKLKVICVGNFTLGGSGKTPMVRYLRENLSSKGYKCAVLLRGYKGNLKGPVIVNSNTHLSSQVGDEALLXAKDGLTIVSKNRVKGCKYIENLDVDLIILDDGFQXPSLNKDXNLMVVSSNKGIGNKLVFPLGPLRESFRKGIGKVNMIIKSINSEIDHHSLXFIKRSFNKIIDAEYITKIDEDLSENVIVFTGIADPXKLISSIKNKNKRIVRSFILSDHQEINEKLAKKILEQSEKNNADILTTEKDSVRLLGYNEVSFKXKLLLKSNIVNLNVKADVEIIINDIEDSLNLSKI
;
A
#
# COMPACT_ATOMS: atom_id res chain seq x y z
N MET A 1 6.08 13.28 1.57
CA MET A 1 5.89 14.65 2.08
C MET A 1 5.26 14.54 3.46
N ASP A 2 6.05 14.77 4.49
CA ASP A 2 5.57 14.65 5.88
C ASP A 2 5.42 16.05 6.47
N ILE A 3 4.28 16.65 6.22
CA ILE A 3 3.97 18.02 6.66
C ILE A 3 3.42 17.92 8.09
N LYS A 4 4.23 18.24 9.08
CA LYS A 4 3.88 18.15 10.52
C LYS A 4 2.54 18.80 10.86
N PHE A 5 2.19 19.89 10.23
CA PHE A 5 0.92 20.61 10.40
C PHE A 5 -0.31 19.71 10.13
N TRP A 6 -0.21 18.79 9.19
CA TRP A 6 -1.34 17.90 8.82
C TRP A 6 -1.76 16.95 9.96
N TRP A 7 -0.83 16.68 10.89
CA TRP A 7 -1.07 15.68 11.96
C TRP A 7 -1.44 16.35 13.30
N ASN A 8 -1.54 17.69 13.31
CA ASN A 8 -1.94 18.49 14.48
C ASN A 8 -3.35 19.06 14.28
N LYS A 9 -3.94 19.62 15.34
CA LYS A 9 -5.24 20.31 15.25
C LYS A 9 -5.09 21.55 14.39
N SER A 10 -6.05 21.78 13.50
CA SER A 10 -6.05 22.94 12.60
C SER A 10 -6.92 24.08 13.14
N PRO A 11 -6.60 25.34 12.79
CA PRO A 11 -7.49 26.47 13.08
C PRO A 11 -8.85 26.34 12.37
N ASN A 12 -9.91 26.80 13.01
CA ASN A 12 -11.28 26.65 12.50
C ASN A 12 -11.53 27.35 11.15
N PHE A 13 -10.86 28.47 10.88
CA PHE A 13 -11.06 29.19 9.61
C PHE A 13 -10.65 28.36 8.38
N LEU A 14 -9.69 27.45 8.53
CA LEU A 14 -9.29 26.56 7.43
C LEU A 14 -10.40 25.59 7.02
N MET A 15 -11.35 25.33 7.90
CA MET A 15 -12.51 24.47 7.59
C MET A 15 -13.39 25.09 6.49
N LEU A 16 -13.57 26.42 6.50
CA LEU A 16 -14.37 27.09 5.48
C LEU A 16 -13.76 26.91 4.08
N ILE A 17 -12.44 27.12 3.98
CA ILE A 17 -11.71 26.93 2.71
C ILE A 17 -11.82 25.45 2.26
N ASN A 18 -11.71 24.53 3.21
CA ASN A 18 -11.84 23.10 2.96
C ASN A 18 -13.21 22.72 2.38
N TYR A 19 -14.30 23.31 2.91
CA TYR A 19 -15.67 23.07 2.40
C TYR A 19 -15.83 23.54 0.95
N LEU A 20 -15.26 24.68 0.61
CA LEU A 20 -15.29 25.19 -0.77
C LEU A 20 -14.56 24.24 -1.73
N PHE A 21 -13.38 23.78 -1.35
CA PHE A 21 -12.60 22.81 -2.13
C PHE A 21 -13.37 21.51 -2.34
N ASP A 22 -13.95 20.98 -1.28
CA ASP A 22 -14.72 19.73 -1.30
C ASP A 22 -15.97 19.85 -2.20
N PHE A 23 -16.62 21.00 -2.19
CA PHE A 23 -17.78 21.33 -3.04
C PHE A 23 -17.39 21.28 -4.52
N LEU A 24 -16.27 21.91 -4.89
CA LEU A 24 -15.79 21.93 -6.29
C LEU A 24 -15.45 20.51 -6.80
N VAL A 25 -14.77 19.72 -5.97
CA VAL A 25 -14.46 18.31 -6.30
C VAL A 25 -15.74 17.49 -6.47
N SER A 26 -16.77 17.78 -5.67
CA SER A 26 -18.04 17.05 -5.70
C SER A 26 -18.80 17.30 -6.99
N ILE A 27 -18.84 18.54 -7.46
CA ILE A 27 -19.49 18.90 -8.75
C ILE A 27 -18.86 18.11 -9.89
N LYS A 28 -17.53 18.08 -9.93
CA LYS A 28 -16.78 17.32 -10.96
C LYS A 28 -17.19 15.85 -10.98
N ASN A 29 -17.36 15.24 -9.81
CA ASN A 29 -17.68 13.82 -9.69
C ASN A 29 -19.12 13.45 -10.06
N LEU A 30 -20.07 14.41 -10.04
CA LEU A 30 -21.46 14.18 -10.41
C LEU A 30 -21.62 13.78 -11.88
N PHE A 31 -20.73 14.26 -12.74
CA PHE A 31 -20.81 14.01 -14.20
C PHE A 31 -20.02 12.79 -14.65
N VAL A 32 -19.44 12.01 -13.71
CA VAL A 32 -18.66 10.83 -14.09
C VAL A 32 -19.58 9.61 -14.22
N LYS A 33 -19.67 9.08 -15.44
CA LYS A 33 -20.41 7.83 -15.70
C LYS A 33 -19.65 6.66 -15.04
N LYS A 34 -20.37 5.91 -14.20
CA LYS A 34 -19.81 4.76 -13.50
C LYS A 34 -19.93 3.51 -14.38
N TYR A 35 -18.85 2.76 -14.48
CA TYR A 35 -18.84 1.44 -15.09
C TYR A 35 -19.10 0.39 -13.99
N HIS A 36 -20.05 -0.49 -14.23
CA HIS A 36 -20.37 -1.64 -13.36
C HIS A 36 -19.72 -2.87 -13.98
N SER A 37 -18.82 -3.47 -13.25
CA SER A 37 -18.12 -4.68 -13.67
C SER A 37 -19.03 -5.89 -13.65
N LYS A 38 -18.76 -6.85 -14.52
CA LYS A 38 -19.39 -8.18 -14.48
C LYS A 38 -18.87 -8.99 -13.29
N LEU A 39 -17.63 -8.73 -12.87
CA LEU A 39 -16.99 -9.36 -11.71
C LEU A 39 -17.15 -8.46 -10.48
N LYS A 40 -17.19 -9.07 -9.30
CA LYS A 40 -17.22 -8.31 -8.05
C LYS A 40 -15.90 -7.57 -7.83
N VAL A 41 -15.99 -6.31 -7.42
CA VAL A 41 -14.84 -5.42 -7.22
C VAL A 41 -14.71 -5.06 -5.73
N ILE A 42 -13.66 -5.55 -5.11
CA ILE A 42 -13.28 -5.21 -3.74
C ILE A 42 -12.21 -4.11 -3.83
N CYS A 43 -12.44 -2.98 -3.18
CA CYS A 43 -11.48 -1.88 -3.18
C CYS A 43 -10.79 -1.77 -1.83
N VAL A 44 -9.48 -1.82 -1.83
CA VAL A 44 -8.66 -1.47 -0.66
C VAL A 44 -8.15 -0.05 -0.87
N GLY A 45 -8.58 0.87 -0.02
CA GLY A 45 -8.24 2.28 -0.14
C GLY A 45 -7.81 2.90 1.17
N ASN A 46 -7.55 4.20 1.12
CA ASN A 46 -7.31 4.99 2.32
C ASN A 46 -7.82 6.42 2.10
N PHE A 47 -8.05 7.13 3.20
CA PHE A 47 -8.47 8.53 3.17
C PHE A 47 -7.31 9.48 2.96
N THR A 48 -6.10 9.12 3.42
CA THR A 48 -4.97 10.04 3.53
C THR A 48 -3.95 9.84 2.41
N LEU A 49 -3.19 10.88 2.15
CA LEU A 49 -1.97 10.78 1.34
C LEU A 49 -0.89 10.05 2.16
N GLY A 50 -0.08 9.26 1.47
CA GLY A 50 1.03 8.52 2.07
C GLY A 50 0.72 7.05 2.34
N GLY A 51 1.66 6.37 2.94
CA GLY A 51 1.59 4.94 3.22
C GLY A 51 0.71 4.63 4.44
N SER A 52 -0.34 3.87 4.24
CA SER A 52 -1.25 3.41 5.31
C SER A 52 -1.29 1.89 5.45
N GLY A 53 -0.51 1.15 4.63
CA GLY A 53 -0.53 -0.31 4.66
C GLY A 53 -1.52 -0.96 3.69
N LYS A 54 -1.95 -0.25 2.64
CA LYS A 54 -2.89 -0.80 1.64
C LYS A 54 -2.36 -2.05 0.95
N THR A 55 -1.18 -1.96 0.35
CA THR A 55 -0.62 -3.06 -0.46
C THR A 55 -0.42 -4.36 0.35
N PRO A 56 0.11 -4.33 1.58
CA PRO A 56 0.11 -5.53 2.42
C PRO A 56 -1.31 -6.08 2.70
N MET A 57 -2.30 -5.21 2.89
CA MET A 57 -3.70 -5.64 3.09
C MET A 57 -4.28 -6.26 1.82
N VAL A 58 -3.97 -5.74 0.63
CA VAL A 58 -4.35 -6.33 -0.66
C VAL A 58 -3.79 -7.75 -0.79
N ARG A 59 -2.50 -7.93 -0.44
CA ARG A 59 -1.83 -9.26 -0.47
C ARG A 59 -2.51 -10.21 0.50
N TYR A 60 -2.76 -9.76 1.73
CA TYR A 60 -3.45 -10.52 2.77
C TYR A 60 -4.84 -10.98 2.30
N LEU A 61 -5.63 -10.07 1.73
CA LEU A 61 -6.97 -10.40 1.21
C LEU A 61 -6.90 -11.41 0.07
N ARG A 62 -6.00 -11.19 -0.90
CA ARG A 62 -5.85 -12.10 -2.04
C ARG A 62 -5.48 -13.51 -1.57
N GLU A 63 -4.51 -13.61 -0.66
CA GLU A 63 -4.07 -14.90 -0.10
C GLU A 63 -5.25 -15.65 0.54
N ASN A 64 -6.00 -14.97 1.41
CA ASN A 64 -7.11 -15.60 2.15
C ASN A 64 -8.33 -15.90 1.27
N LEU A 65 -8.64 -15.05 0.29
CA LEU A 65 -9.69 -15.34 -0.68
C LEU A 65 -9.28 -16.50 -1.61
N SER A 66 -8.01 -16.54 -2.01
CA SER A 66 -7.51 -17.64 -2.84
C SER A 66 -7.50 -18.96 -2.09
N SER A 67 -7.22 -18.97 -0.78
CA SER A 67 -7.29 -20.20 0.04
C SER A 67 -8.73 -20.73 0.17
N LYS A 68 -9.73 -19.87 -0.06
CA LYS A 68 -11.15 -20.26 -0.13
C LYS A 68 -11.59 -20.65 -1.56
N GLY A 69 -10.67 -20.68 -2.52
CA GLY A 69 -10.95 -21.10 -3.90
C GLY A 69 -11.23 -19.99 -4.89
N TYR A 70 -11.28 -18.73 -4.47
CA TYR A 70 -11.54 -17.61 -5.39
C TYR A 70 -10.31 -17.23 -6.21
N LYS A 71 -10.46 -17.17 -7.54
CA LYS A 71 -9.42 -16.66 -8.44
C LYS A 71 -9.43 -15.14 -8.44
N CYS A 72 -8.44 -14.52 -7.80
CA CYS A 72 -8.37 -13.08 -7.60
C CYS A 72 -7.38 -12.41 -8.54
N ALA A 73 -7.78 -11.34 -9.23
CA ALA A 73 -6.89 -10.45 -9.95
C ALA A 73 -6.75 -9.13 -9.19
N VAL A 74 -5.52 -8.63 -9.05
CA VAL A 74 -5.28 -7.30 -8.47
C VAL A 74 -5.16 -6.28 -9.60
N LEU A 75 -5.93 -5.19 -9.50
CA LEU A 75 -5.89 -4.07 -10.46
C LEU A 75 -5.37 -2.81 -9.78
N LEU A 76 -4.31 -2.22 -10.32
CA LEU A 76 -3.76 -0.99 -9.78
C LEU A 76 -3.34 -0.01 -10.91
N ARG A 77 -2.97 1.22 -10.51
CA ARG A 77 -2.63 2.30 -11.45
C ARG A 77 -1.23 2.16 -12.06
N GLY A 78 -0.33 1.48 -11.37
CA GLY A 78 1.08 1.52 -11.70
C GLY A 78 1.66 2.89 -11.41
N TYR A 79 1.54 3.31 -10.14
CA TYR A 79 2.05 4.62 -9.70
C TYR A 79 3.56 4.70 -9.98
N LYS A 80 4.00 5.81 -10.59
CA LYS A 80 5.35 6.07 -11.09
C LYS A 80 5.83 5.13 -12.22
N GLY A 81 5.04 4.13 -12.63
CA GLY A 81 5.31 3.38 -13.84
C GLY A 81 4.92 4.17 -15.09
N ASN A 82 5.60 3.95 -16.21
CA ASN A 82 5.34 4.66 -17.47
C ASN A 82 4.31 3.95 -18.38
N LEU A 83 4.09 2.65 -18.20
CA LEU A 83 3.11 1.90 -19.00
C LEU A 83 1.67 2.35 -18.69
N LYS A 84 0.89 2.54 -19.75
CA LYS A 84 -0.51 3.00 -19.63
C LYS A 84 -1.46 1.85 -19.32
N GLY A 85 -1.14 0.64 -19.77
CA GLY A 85 -1.98 -0.55 -19.62
C GLY A 85 -3.28 -0.51 -20.46
N PRO A 86 -4.14 -1.54 -20.32
CA PRO A 86 -3.99 -2.67 -19.39
C PRO A 86 -2.83 -3.61 -19.78
N VAL A 87 -2.06 -4.03 -18.80
CA VAL A 87 -0.93 -4.96 -18.98
C VAL A 87 -0.86 -5.92 -17.80
N ILE A 88 -0.71 -7.22 -18.07
CA ILE A 88 -0.42 -8.22 -17.03
C ILE A 88 1.03 -8.01 -16.60
N VAL A 89 1.22 -7.83 -15.30
CA VAL A 89 2.55 -7.60 -14.74
C VAL A 89 3.26 -8.94 -14.55
N ASN A 90 4.47 -9.02 -15.08
CA ASN A 90 5.37 -10.15 -14.85
C ASN A 90 6.54 -9.65 -14.01
N SER A 91 6.68 -10.15 -12.79
CA SER A 91 7.71 -9.72 -11.83
C SER A 91 9.15 -10.04 -12.29
N ASN A 92 9.31 -10.96 -13.23
CA ASN A 92 10.64 -11.36 -13.72
C ASN A 92 11.12 -10.51 -14.92
N THR A 93 10.20 -9.90 -15.66
CA THR A 93 10.55 -9.18 -16.90
C THR A 93 10.27 -7.69 -16.86
N HIS A 94 9.28 -7.26 -16.07
CA HIS A 94 8.98 -5.83 -15.96
C HIS A 94 9.86 -5.14 -14.93
N LEU A 95 10.21 -3.89 -15.21
CA LEU A 95 10.95 -3.02 -14.31
C LEU A 95 9.98 -2.14 -13.49
N SER A 96 10.43 -1.72 -12.33
CA SER A 96 9.72 -0.75 -11.47
C SER A 96 9.35 0.54 -12.25
N SER A 97 10.25 1.03 -13.12
CA SER A 97 10.01 2.21 -13.96
C SER A 97 8.89 2.01 -15.00
N GLN A 98 8.57 0.77 -15.33
CA GLN A 98 7.51 0.42 -16.30
C GLN A 98 6.14 0.31 -15.62
N VAL A 99 6.06 -0.46 -14.52
CA VAL A 99 4.77 -0.83 -13.91
C VAL A 99 4.56 -0.26 -12.49
N GLY A 100 5.63 0.23 -11.85
CA GLY A 100 5.61 0.72 -10.47
C GLY A 100 5.96 -0.37 -9.45
N ASP A 101 6.50 0.03 -8.30
CA ASP A 101 6.97 -0.88 -7.24
C ASP A 101 5.85 -1.79 -6.72
N GLU A 102 4.69 -1.19 -6.43
CA GLU A 102 3.54 -1.91 -5.85
C GLU A 102 3.02 -3.00 -6.80
N ALA A 103 3.05 -2.73 -8.11
CA ALA A 103 2.63 -3.69 -9.12
C ALA A 103 3.56 -4.92 -9.16
N LEU A 104 4.87 -4.71 -9.04
CA LEU A 104 5.84 -5.81 -8.98
C LEU A 104 5.66 -6.64 -7.70
N LEU A 105 5.40 -6.01 -6.58
CA LEU A 105 5.05 -6.73 -5.35
C LEU A 105 3.81 -7.61 -5.50
N UNK A 106 2.73 -7.10 -5.94
CA UNK A 106 1.65 -7.71 -6.12
C UNK A 106 1.76 -8.76 -6.97
N ALA A 107 2.59 -8.73 -8.16
CA ALA A 107 2.80 -9.75 -9.20
C ALA A 107 3.57 -10.98 -8.73
N LYS A 108 4.34 -10.89 -7.67
CA LYS A 108 5.00 -12.05 -7.04
C LYS A 108 3.99 -13.07 -6.50
N ASP A 109 2.84 -12.62 -6.04
CA ASP A 109 1.85 -13.46 -5.36
C ASP A 109 0.69 -13.87 -6.27
N GLY A 110 0.61 -13.39 -7.50
CA GLY A 110 -0.46 -13.78 -8.42
C GLY A 110 -0.84 -12.73 -9.45
N LEU A 111 -1.91 -13.01 -10.16
CA LEU A 111 -2.36 -12.21 -11.32
C LEU A 111 -2.54 -10.73 -10.93
N THR A 112 -1.78 -9.89 -11.58
CA THR A 112 -1.73 -8.45 -11.30
C THR A 112 -1.76 -7.67 -12.60
N ILE A 113 -2.66 -6.70 -12.70
CA ILE A 113 -2.86 -5.88 -13.89
C ILE A 113 -2.62 -4.42 -13.56
N VAL A 114 -1.80 -3.76 -14.35
CA VAL A 114 -1.62 -2.30 -14.32
C VAL A 114 -2.45 -1.66 -15.41
N SER A 115 -3.24 -0.65 -15.05
CA SER A 115 -3.95 0.17 -16.03
C SER A 115 -4.17 1.59 -15.47
N LYS A 116 -3.66 2.61 -16.19
CA LYS A 116 -3.92 4.03 -15.83
C LYS A 116 -5.43 4.31 -15.84
N ASN A 117 -6.16 3.70 -16.80
CA ASN A 117 -7.62 3.75 -16.86
C ASN A 117 -8.18 2.48 -16.21
N ARG A 118 -8.73 2.61 -14.99
CA ARG A 118 -9.25 1.47 -14.21
C ARG A 118 -10.39 0.74 -14.92
N VAL A 119 -11.24 1.47 -15.67
CA VAL A 119 -12.36 0.87 -16.42
C VAL A 119 -11.81 -0.04 -17.52
N LYS A 120 -10.80 0.42 -18.28
CA LYS A 120 -10.16 -0.43 -19.30
C LYS A 120 -9.49 -1.65 -18.68
N GLY A 121 -8.83 -1.47 -17.52
CA GLY A 121 -8.21 -2.57 -16.76
C GLY A 121 -9.24 -3.59 -16.31
N CYS A 122 -10.36 -3.12 -15.77
CA CYS A 122 -11.47 -3.96 -15.33
C CYS A 122 -12.06 -4.79 -16.50
N LYS A 123 -12.37 -4.13 -17.62
CA LYS A 123 -12.87 -4.80 -18.84
C LYS A 123 -11.88 -5.85 -19.39
N TYR A 124 -10.60 -5.59 -19.25
CA TYR A 124 -9.55 -6.54 -19.65
C TYR A 124 -9.62 -7.80 -18.76
N ILE A 125 -9.72 -7.60 -17.45
CA ILE A 125 -9.79 -8.69 -16.45
C ILE A 125 -11.06 -9.54 -16.65
N GLU A 126 -12.19 -8.95 -17.04
CA GLU A 126 -13.45 -9.65 -17.29
C GLU A 126 -13.36 -10.72 -18.40
N ASN A 127 -12.28 -10.72 -19.20
CA ASN A 127 -12.03 -11.73 -20.23
C ASN A 127 -10.99 -12.77 -19.78
N LEU A 128 -10.56 -12.71 -18.50
CA LEU A 128 -9.64 -13.68 -17.93
C LEU A 128 -10.41 -14.66 -17.02
N ASP A 129 -9.78 -15.78 -16.68
CA ASP A 129 -10.34 -16.78 -15.79
C ASP A 129 -10.16 -16.33 -14.32
N VAL A 130 -11.00 -15.38 -13.88
CA VAL A 130 -11.00 -14.83 -12.51
C VAL A 130 -12.43 -14.64 -11.99
N ASP A 131 -12.58 -14.70 -10.67
CA ASP A 131 -13.86 -14.52 -9.98
C ASP A 131 -14.00 -13.12 -9.39
N LEU A 132 -12.90 -12.54 -8.90
CA LEU A 132 -12.89 -11.30 -8.13
C LEU A 132 -11.78 -10.35 -8.59
N ILE A 133 -12.07 -9.05 -8.53
CA ILE A 133 -11.09 -7.99 -8.75
C ILE A 133 -10.81 -7.32 -7.40
N ILE A 134 -9.53 -7.28 -6.97
CA ILE A 134 -9.09 -6.49 -5.83
C ILE A 134 -8.43 -5.23 -6.39
N LEU A 135 -9.00 -4.08 -6.07
CA LEU A 135 -8.53 -2.78 -6.58
C LEU A 135 -7.63 -2.13 -5.52
N ASP A 136 -6.33 -2.06 -5.80
CA ASP A 136 -5.37 -1.38 -4.92
C ASP A 136 -5.39 0.13 -5.20
N ASP A 137 -5.70 0.90 -4.16
CA ASP A 137 -5.76 2.37 -4.16
C ASP A 137 -6.73 2.93 -5.23
N GLY A 138 -7.96 2.38 -5.25
CA GLY A 138 -9.01 2.79 -6.19
C GLY A 138 -10.15 3.60 -5.60
N PHE A 139 -10.12 3.95 -4.33
CA PHE A 139 -11.25 4.54 -3.60
C PHE A 139 -11.71 5.86 -4.21
N GLN A 140 -10.80 6.71 -4.67
CA GLN A 140 -11.12 7.99 -5.27
C GLN A 140 -11.45 7.97 -6.78
N UNK A 141 -11.63 6.79 -7.57
CA UNK A 141 -11.88 6.72 -8.61
C UNK A 141 -13.03 6.60 -8.78
N PRO A 142 -13.96 7.60 -9.23
CA PRO A 142 -15.42 7.48 -9.30
C PRO A 142 -15.95 6.70 -10.51
N SER A 143 -15.15 6.53 -11.53
CA SER A 143 -15.58 5.94 -12.81
C SER A 143 -15.80 4.41 -12.78
N LEU A 144 -15.31 3.71 -11.75
CA LEU A 144 -15.51 2.27 -11.57
C LEU A 144 -16.33 2.04 -10.31
N ASN A 145 -17.42 1.30 -10.42
CA ASN A 145 -18.20 0.89 -9.26
C ASN A 145 -17.39 -0.12 -8.42
N LYS A 146 -17.53 -0.05 -7.11
CA LYS A 146 -16.90 -0.97 -6.17
C LYS A 146 -18.00 -1.60 -5.34
N ASP A 147 -17.99 -2.89 -5.23
CA ASP A 147 -18.98 -3.66 -4.46
C ASP A 147 -18.62 -3.73 -2.95
N UNK A 148 -17.19 -3.64 -2.32
CA UNK A 148 -16.72 -3.61 -1.20
C UNK A 148 -15.78 -2.64 -1.12
N ASN A 149 -15.85 -1.81 -0.20
CA ASN A 149 -14.80 -0.81 0.06
C ASN A 149 -14.20 -1.04 1.45
N LEU A 150 -12.95 -1.51 1.51
CA LEU A 150 -12.16 -1.63 2.74
C LEU A 150 -11.24 -0.42 2.84
N MET A 151 -11.28 0.27 3.99
CA MET A 151 -10.50 1.48 4.22
C MET A 151 -9.40 1.21 5.26
N VAL A 152 -8.14 1.30 4.84
CA VAL A 152 -7.00 1.12 5.75
C VAL A 152 -6.67 2.46 6.39
N VAL A 153 -6.62 2.50 7.73
CA VAL A 153 -6.31 3.69 8.51
C VAL A 153 -5.17 3.36 9.49
N SER A 154 -4.12 4.16 9.47
CA SER A 154 -2.98 3.97 10.37
C SER A 154 -3.31 4.45 11.79
N SER A 155 -2.96 3.66 12.82
CA SER A 155 -3.21 4.02 14.23
C SER A 155 -2.47 5.30 14.63
N ASN A 156 -1.22 5.48 14.19
CA ASN A 156 -0.40 6.63 14.58
C ASN A 156 -0.70 7.93 13.82
N LYS A 157 -1.42 7.86 12.68
CA LYS A 157 -1.72 9.03 11.85
C LYS A 157 -3.23 9.33 11.76
N GLY A 158 -4.05 8.29 11.87
CA GLY A 158 -5.51 8.43 11.72
C GLY A 158 -5.88 9.14 10.41
N ILE A 159 -6.68 10.19 10.52
CA ILE A 159 -7.07 11.08 9.42
C ILE A 159 -6.49 12.50 9.59
N GLY A 160 -5.45 12.61 10.43
CA GLY A 160 -4.76 13.87 10.68
C GLY A 160 -5.68 14.97 11.19
N ASN A 161 -5.52 16.19 10.66
CA ASN A 161 -6.33 17.38 11.00
C ASN A 161 -7.72 17.38 10.36
N LYS A 162 -8.11 16.33 9.64
CA LYS A 162 -9.42 16.12 8.98
C LYS A 162 -9.68 17.04 7.78
N LEU A 163 -8.68 17.78 7.31
CA LEU A 163 -8.81 18.65 6.14
C LEU A 163 -8.34 17.93 4.87
N VAL A 164 -8.91 18.36 3.74
CA VAL A 164 -8.55 17.85 2.40
C VAL A 164 -7.28 18.56 1.91
N PHE A 165 -6.48 17.86 1.12
CA PHE A 165 -5.28 18.41 0.47
C PHE A 165 -5.61 19.69 -0.31
N PRO A 166 -4.81 20.79 -0.22
CA PRO A 166 -3.49 20.86 0.43
C PRO A 166 -3.51 21.25 1.92
N LEU A 167 -4.66 21.54 2.51
CA LEU A 167 -4.78 22.00 3.90
C LEU A 167 -4.60 20.87 4.92
N GLY A 168 -4.78 19.64 4.49
CA GLY A 168 -4.61 18.46 5.33
C GLY A 168 -4.30 17.21 4.50
N PRO A 169 -4.18 16.05 5.16
CA PRO A 169 -3.76 14.83 4.46
C PRO A 169 -4.86 14.14 3.68
N LEU A 170 -6.13 14.54 3.82
CA LEU A 170 -7.23 13.82 3.19
C LEU A 170 -7.27 14.02 1.67
N ARG A 171 -7.59 12.95 0.93
CA ARG A 171 -7.78 12.95 -0.52
C ARG A 171 -9.18 13.42 -0.91
N GLU A 172 -10.14 13.29 0.02
CA GLU A 172 -11.53 13.74 -0.10
C GLU A 172 -12.12 13.96 1.29
N SER A 173 -13.23 14.65 1.38
CA SER A 173 -13.93 14.90 2.66
C SER A 173 -14.22 13.57 3.37
N PHE A 174 -13.84 13.47 4.65
CA PHE A 174 -14.09 12.26 5.46
C PHE A 174 -15.59 11.92 5.49
N ARG A 175 -16.45 12.92 5.66
CA ARG A 175 -17.90 12.72 5.71
C ARG A 175 -18.45 12.05 4.45
N LYS A 176 -17.98 12.43 3.27
CA LYS A 176 -18.38 11.82 1.99
C LYS A 176 -17.74 10.46 1.77
N GLY A 177 -16.48 10.34 2.15
CA GLY A 177 -15.75 9.09 2.00
C GLY A 177 -16.30 7.99 2.89
N ILE A 178 -16.58 8.29 4.16
CA ILE A 178 -17.02 7.29 5.15
C ILE A 178 -18.36 6.64 4.75
N GLY A 179 -19.24 7.39 4.08
CA GLY A 179 -20.52 6.85 3.59
C GLY A 179 -20.40 5.81 2.49
N LYS A 180 -19.21 5.62 1.93
CA LYS A 180 -18.93 4.60 0.90
C LYS A 180 -18.21 3.38 1.48
N VAL A 181 -17.81 3.43 2.75
CA VAL A 181 -16.96 2.40 3.39
C VAL A 181 -17.83 1.28 3.95
N ASN A 182 -17.42 0.05 3.70
CA ASN A 182 -18.06 -1.15 4.28
C ASN A 182 -17.31 -1.63 5.53
N MET A 183 -15.98 -1.45 5.56
CA MET A 183 -15.14 -1.92 6.66
C MET A 183 -13.91 -1.04 6.81
N ILE A 184 -13.49 -0.76 8.04
CA ILE A 184 -12.23 -0.08 8.34
C ILE A 184 -11.25 -1.08 8.91
N ILE A 185 -10.06 -1.14 8.33
CA ILE A 185 -8.92 -1.90 8.88
C ILE A 185 -7.99 -0.89 9.54
N LYS A 186 -7.87 -0.95 10.87
CA LYS A 186 -6.94 -0.10 11.61
C LYS A 186 -5.58 -0.79 11.65
N SER A 187 -4.60 -0.28 10.88
CA SER A 187 -3.24 -0.80 10.92
C SER A 187 -2.54 -0.30 12.19
N ILE A 188 -2.20 -1.24 13.07
CA ILE A 188 -1.55 -0.93 14.35
C ILE A 188 -0.07 -0.66 14.10
N ASN A 189 0.33 0.59 14.30
CA ASN A 189 1.70 1.08 14.08
C ASN A 189 2.30 1.73 15.31
N SER A 190 1.51 1.93 16.36
CA SER A 190 1.95 2.52 17.62
C SER A 190 1.03 2.09 18.76
N GLU A 191 1.52 2.17 19.97
CA GLU A 191 0.73 1.87 21.19
C GLU A 191 -0.35 2.93 21.43
N ILE A 192 -0.11 4.15 20.99
CA ILE A 192 -1.04 5.26 21.19
C ILE A 192 -1.72 5.61 19.87
N ASP A 193 -3.03 5.53 19.88
CA ASP A 193 -3.89 5.91 18.75
C ASP A 193 -3.87 7.44 18.55
N HIS A 194 -3.75 7.87 17.30
CA HIS A 194 -3.88 9.29 16.96
C HIS A 194 -5.26 9.82 17.35
N HIS A 195 -5.32 11.02 17.92
CA HIS A 195 -6.57 11.62 18.46
C HIS A 195 -7.74 11.62 17.46
N SER A 196 -7.49 11.69 16.16
CA SER A 196 -8.55 11.68 15.13
C SER A 196 -9.27 10.33 15.01
N LEU A 197 -8.72 9.25 15.58
CA LEU A 197 -9.41 7.95 15.60
C LEU A 197 -10.66 7.94 16.48
N UNK A 198 -10.70 8.68 17.33
CA UNK A 198 -11.67 8.90 18.02
C UNK A 198 -12.74 9.26 17.40
N PHE A 199 -12.64 10.22 16.40
CA PHE A 199 -13.66 10.72 15.47
C PHE A 199 -14.15 9.61 14.52
N ILE A 200 -13.25 8.79 14.01
CA ILE A 200 -13.60 7.64 13.16
C ILE A 200 -14.51 6.66 13.93
N LYS A 201 -14.15 6.33 15.16
CA LYS A 201 -14.90 5.37 16.01
C LYS A 201 -16.32 5.85 16.29
N ARG A 202 -16.54 7.17 16.35
CA ARG A 202 -17.88 7.75 16.52
C ARG A 202 -18.72 7.73 15.23
N SER A 203 -18.06 7.66 14.10
CA SER A 203 -18.71 7.76 12.78
C SER A 203 -18.91 6.41 12.11
N PHE A 204 -18.24 5.36 12.62
CA PHE A 204 -18.23 4.05 11.96
C PHE A 204 -17.94 2.95 12.98
N ASN A 205 -18.73 1.90 12.95
CA ASN A 205 -18.71 0.84 13.98
C ASN A 205 -17.86 -0.38 13.60
N LYS A 206 -17.76 -0.69 12.29
CA LYS A 206 -17.06 -1.89 11.83
C LYS A 206 -15.56 -1.60 11.61
N ILE A 207 -14.81 -1.61 12.73
CA ILE A 207 -13.35 -1.36 12.71
C ILE A 207 -12.66 -2.62 13.21
N ILE A 208 -11.77 -3.17 12.38
CA ILE A 208 -10.98 -4.37 12.70
C ILE A 208 -9.52 -3.97 12.83
N ASP A 209 -8.90 -4.40 13.90
CA ASP A 209 -7.47 -4.16 14.15
C ASP A 209 -6.63 -5.13 13.33
N ALA A 210 -5.57 -4.62 12.71
CA ALA A 210 -4.60 -5.40 11.95
C ALA A 210 -3.18 -5.03 12.37
N GLU A 211 -2.44 -6.00 12.84
CA GLU A 211 -1.02 -5.84 13.17
C GLU A 211 -0.18 -6.03 11.92
N TYR A 212 0.79 -5.15 11.72
CA TYR A 212 1.74 -5.22 10.61
C TYR A 212 3.08 -5.63 11.19
N ILE A 213 3.41 -6.91 11.06
CA ILE A 213 4.55 -7.55 11.70
C ILE A 213 5.74 -7.59 10.73
N THR A 214 6.82 -6.97 11.14
CA THR A 214 8.09 -7.00 10.40
C THR A 214 8.80 -8.32 10.73
N LYS A 215 8.99 -9.18 9.72
CA LYS A 215 9.69 -10.45 9.87
C LYS A 215 11.13 -10.27 9.39
N ILE A 216 12.07 -10.43 10.30
CA ILE A 216 13.52 -10.34 10.07
C ILE A 216 14.13 -11.72 10.37
N ASP A 217 14.97 -12.17 9.48
CA ASP A 217 15.66 -13.46 9.62
C ASP A 217 16.55 -13.44 10.87
N GLU A 218 16.55 -14.53 11.62
CA GLU A 218 17.32 -14.65 12.87
C GLU A 218 18.81 -14.98 12.62
N ASP A 219 19.11 -15.62 11.50
CA ASP A 219 20.47 -16.07 11.16
C ASP A 219 21.41 -14.95 10.66
N LEU A 220 20.94 -13.72 10.67
CA LEU A 220 21.75 -12.57 10.27
C LEU A 220 22.87 -12.25 11.26
N SER A 221 23.98 -11.76 10.75
CA SER A 221 25.10 -11.27 11.58
C SER A 221 24.63 -10.18 12.56
N GLU A 222 25.40 -9.95 13.62
CA GLU A 222 25.11 -8.89 14.59
C GLU A 222 25.10 -7.52 13.92
N ASN A 223 26.07 -7.28 13.03
CA ASN A 223 26.18 -6.02 12.29
C ASN A 223 25.33 -6.05 11.03
N VAL A 224 24.51 -5.02 10.84
CA VAL A 224 23.67 -4.91 9.65
C VAL A 224 23.75 -3.52 9.02
N ILE A 225 23.60 -3.47 7.71
CA ILE A 225 23.42 -2.23 6.94
C ILE A 225 21.99 -2.24 6.42
N VAL A 226 21.30 -1.12 6.56
CA VAL A 226 19.91 -0.98 6.12
C VAL A 226 19.84 0.02 4.96
N PHE A 227 19.19 -0.35 3.86
CA PHE A 227 18.75 0.63 2.87
C PHE A 227 17.25 0.52 2.66
N THR A 228 16.58 1.66 2.63
CA THR A 228 15.12 1.68 2.47
C THR A 228 14.61 3.06 2.03
N GLY A 229 13.58 3.05 1.17
CA GLY A 229 12.82 4.22 0.75
C GLY A 229 11.33 4.11 1.09
N ILE A 230 11.01 3.41 2.18
CA ILE A 230 9.62 3.33 2.65
C ILE A 230 9.22 4.60 3.41
N ALA A 231 7.91 4.84 3.52
CA ALA A 231 7.35 6.06 4.13
C ALA A 231 7.62 6.16 5.65
N ASP A 232 7.89 5.04 6.32
CA ASP A 232 8.16 5.00 7.77
C ASP A 232 9.40 4.15 8.06
N PRO A 233 10.60 4.65 7.80
CA PRO A 233 11.83 3.94 8.11
C PRO A 233 12.10 3.74 9.60
N UNK A 234 11.53 4.39 10.30
CA UNK A 234 11.68 4.36 11.55
C UNK A 234 11.25 3.18 12.17
N LYS A 235 10.07 2.76 11.81
CA LYS A 235 9.53 1.50 12.31
C LYS A 235 10.45 0.31 11.96
N LEU A 236 10.92 0.26 10.75
CA LEU A 236 11.87 -0.77 10.32
C LEU A 236 13.13 -0.77 11.19
N ILE A 237 13.72 0.40 11.43
CA ILE A 237 14.91 0.56 12.26
C ILE A 237 14.66 0.03 13.69
N SER A 238 13.52 0.38 14.28
CA SER A 238 13.14 -0.09 15.63
C SER A 238 12.98 -1.62 15.65
N SER A 239 12.33 -2.19 14.63
CA SER A 239 12.15 -3.65 14.52
C SER A 239 13.49 -4.38 14.45
N ILE A 240 14.47 -3.81 13.72
CA ILE A 240 15.83 -4.37 13.60
C ILE A 240 16.55 -4.31 14.96
N LYS A 241 16.48 -3.18 15.66
CA LYS A 241 17.09 -3.01 16.99
C LYS A 241 16.48 -3.95 18.03
N ASN A 242 15.17 -4.17 17.97
CA ASN A 242 14.46 -5.08 18.89
C ASN A 242 14.88 -6.55 18.69
N LYS A 243 15.52 -6.88 17.55
CA LYS A 243 16.12 -8.19 17.29
C LYS A 243 17.62 -8.21 17.68
N ASN A 244 18.06 -7.24 18.49
CA ASN A 244 19.44 -7.11 18.97
C ASN A 244 20.47 -6.99 17.83
N LYS A 245 20.08 -6.48 16.67
CA LYS A 245 21.00 -6.24 15.55
C LYS A 245 21.55 -4.80 15.62
N ARG A 246 22.85 -4.64 15.39
CA ARG A 246 23.55 -3.35 15.40
C ARG A 246 23.56 -2.77 13.99
N ILE A 247 22.84 -1.66 13.79
CA ILE A 247 22.83 -0.96 12.49
C ILE A 247 24.12 -0.13 12.39
N VAL A 248 25.10 -0.62 11.63
CA VAL A 248 26.39 0.07 11.44
C VAL A 248 26.28 1.21 10.41
N ARG A 249 25.34 1.11 9.49
CA ARG A 249 25.03 2.19 8.54
C ARG A 249 23.59 2.07 8.01
N SER A 250 22.98 3.24 7.77
CA SER A 250 21.66 3.28 7.13
C SER A 250 21.68 4.21 5.91
N PHE A 251 21.03 3.78 4.84
CA PHE A 251 20.80 4.54 3.61
C PHE A 251 19.30 4.76 3.48
N ILE A 252 18.84 5.91 3.98
CA ILE A 252 17.41 6.26 3.93
C ILE A 252 17.18 7.05 2.65
N LEU A 253 16.38 6.47 1.76
CA LEU A 253 16.08 7.01 0.44
C LEU A 253 14.76 7.77 0.47
N SER A 254 14.60 8.73 -0.43
CA SER A 254 13.29 9.35 -0.65
C SER A 254 12.31 8.32 -1.22
N ASP A 255 11.02 8.52 -0.99
CA ASP A 255 9.97 7.60 -1.48
C ASP A 255 10.07 7.44 -3.01
N HIS A 256 10.24 6.22 -3.45
CA HIS A 256 10.46 5.81 -4.85
C HIS A 256 11.78 6.34 -5.47
N GLN A 257 12.75 6.76 -4.67
CA GLN A 257 14.07 7.15 -5.18
C GLN A 257 14.73 5.95 -5.89
N GLU A 258 15.26 6.17 -7.07
CA GLU A 258 15.97 5.13 -7.81
C GLU A 258 17.26 4.73 -7.09
N ILE A 259 17.51 3.43 -7.03
CA ILE A 259 18.77 2.86 -6.56
C ILE A 259 19.66 2.72 -7.80
N ASN A 260 20.54 3.70 -8.02
CA ASN A 260 21.44 3.67 -9.18
C ASN A 260 22.69 2.82 -8.91
N GLU A 261 23.48 2.55 -9.95
CA GLU A 261 24.69 1.70 -9.88
C GLU A 261 25.69 2.19 -8.82
N LYS A 262 25.89 3.52 -8.72
CA LYS A 262 26.83 4.14 -7.78
C LYS A 262 26.40 3.89 -6.33
N LEU A 263 25.09 4.03 -6.04
CA LEU A 263 24.56 3.79 -4.71
C LEU A 263 24.63 2.30 -4.36
N ALA A 264 24.25 1.42 -5.30
CA ALA A 264 24.32 -0.03 -5.12
C ALA A 264 25.75 -0.48 -4.79
N LYS A 265 26.73 -0.01 -5.57
CA LYS A 265 28.16 -0.27 -5.32
C LYS A 265 28.58 0.20 -3.92
N LYS A 266 28.20 1.42 -3.55
CA LYS A 266 28.53 2.00 -2.22
C LYS A 266 27.96 1.17 -1.06
N ILE A 267 26.73 0.65 -1.20
CA ILE A 267 26.10 -0.19 -0.16
C ILE A 267 26.90 -1.50 -0.03
N LEU A 268 27.25 -2.13 -1.15
CA LEU A 268 28.04 -3.38 -1.19
C LEU A 268 29.41 -3.18 -0.53
N GLU A 269 30.14 -2.13 -0.89
CA GLU A 269 31.45 -1.78 -0.31
C GLU A 269 31.36 -1.59 1.20
N GLN A 270 30.29 -0.94 1.67
CA GLN A 270 30.09 -0.72 3.11
C GLN A 270 29.77 -2.03 3.85
N SER A 271 29.06 -2.95 3.21
CA SER A 271 28.77 -4.27 3.76
C SER A 271 30.07 -5.06 3.96
N GLU A 272 30.93 -5.11 2.95
CA GLU A 272 32.23 -5.79 3.00
C GLU A 272 33.15 -5.17 4.06
N LYS A 273 33.28 -3.84 4.06
CA LYS A 273 34.14 -3.10 4.99
C LYS A 273 33.77 -3.34 6.46
N ASN A 274 32.47 -3.50 6.76
CA ASN A 274 31.98 -3.65 8.13
C ASN A 274 31.65 -5.09 8.52
N ASN A 275 31.87 -6.05 7.63
CA ASN A 275 31.45 -7.44 7.78
C ASN A 275 29.99 -7.50 8.25
N ALA A 276 29.09 -6.86 7.51
CA ALA A 276 27.72 -6.63 7.91
C ALA A 276 26.74 -7.14 6.84
N ASP A 277 25.65 -7.79 7.25
CA ASP A 277 24.59 -8.19 6.35
C ASP A 277 23.78 -6.98 5.87
N ILE A 278 23.30 -7.07 4.64
CA ILE A 278 22.47 -6.01 4.04
C ILE A 278 21.00 -6.34 4.24
N LEU A 279 20.24 -5.39 4.78
CA LEU A 279 18.79 -5.50 5.00
C LEU A 279 18.04 -4.46 4.17
N THR A 280 16.98 -4.91 3.52
CA THR A 280 16.06 -4.02 2.80
C THR A 280 14.63 -4.56 2.85
N THR A 281 13.66 -3.76 2.46
CA THR A 281 12.27 -4.19 2.41
C THR A 281 11.92 -4.84 1.07
N GLU A 282 10.85 -5.64 1.02
CA GLU A 282 10.32 -6.16 -0.25
C GLU A 282 10.02 -5.04 -1.25
N LYS A 283 9.48 -3.90 -0.78
CA LYS A 283 9.17 -2.75 -1.64
C LYS A 283 10.42 -2.16 -2.27
N ASP A 284 11.54 -2.15 -1.55
CA ASP A 284 12.81 -1.63 -2.09
C ASP A 284 13.52 -2.65 -2.98
N SER A 285 13.42 -3.95 -2.64
CA SER A 285 14.05 -5.01 -3.41
C SER A 285 13.51 -5.10 -4.85
N VAL A 286 12.21 -4.84 -5.07
CA VAL A 286 11.65 -4.90 -6.43
C VAL A 286 12.21 -3.82 -7.37
N ARG A 287 12.80 -2.75 -6.83
CA ARG A 287 13.50 -1.72 -7.62
C ARG A 287 14.84 -2.22 -8.17
N LEU A 288 15.33 -3.35 -7.66
CA LEU A 288 16.58 -3.97 -8.08
C LEU A 288 16.35 -5.12 -9.08
N LEU A 289 15.09 -5.43 -9.41
CA LEU A 289 14.73 -6.50 -10.35
C LEU A 289 15.03 -6.10 -11.80
N GLY A 290 15.28 -7.09 -12.65
CA GLY A 290 15.40 -6.93 -14.11
C GLY A 290 16.76 -6.42 -14.59
N TYR A 291 17.79 -6.46 -13.76
CA TYR A 291 19.15 -6.10 -14.14
C TYR A 291 20.02 -7.37 -14.31
N ASN A 292 21.01 -7.29 -15.21
CA ASN A 292 21.90 -8.42 -15.50
C ASN A 292 22.93 -8.65 -14.36
N GLU A 293 23.59 -9.80 -14.37
CA GLU A 293 24.51 -10.23 -13.31
C GLU A 293 25.73 -9.31 -13.11
N VAL A 294 26.10 -8.56 -14.14
CA VAL A 294 27.24 -7.62 -14.08
C VAL A 294 26.89 -6.39 -13.24
N SER A 295 25.60 -6.01 -13.24
CA SER A 295 25.09 -4.82 -12.55
C SER A 295 25.29 -4.92 -11.02
N PHE A 296 25.73 -3.84 -10.40
CA PHE A 296 25.77 -3.73 -8.93
C PHE A 296 24.37 -3.82 -8.31
N LYS A 297 23.35 -3.52 -9.07
CA LYS A 297 21.95 -3.73 -8.60
C LYS A 297 21.60 -5.21 -8.45
N UNK A 298 21.94 -6.01 -9.13
CA UNK A 298 21.77 -7.26 -9.11
C UNK A 298 22.40 -7.83 -8.04
N LYS A 299 23.75 -7.55 -8.02
CA LYS A 299 24.60 -8.01 -6.93
C LYS A 299 24.06 -7.58 -5.58
N LEU A 300 23.59 -6.35 -5.46
CA LEU A 300 22.97 -5.82 -4.24
C LEU A 300 21.72 -6.64 -3.89
N LEU A 301 20.86 -6.93 -4.86
CA LEU A 301 19.66 -7.75 -4.63
C LEU A 301 20.03 -9.14 -4.07
N LEU A 302 21.00 -9.80 -4.70
CA LEU A 302 21.43 -11.15 -4.31
C LEU A 302 22.05 -11.21 -2.91
N LYS A 303 22.73 -10.13 -2.49
CA LYS A 303 23.35 -10.04 -1.16
C LYS A 303 22.39 -9.45 -0.11
N SER A 304 21.19 -9.03 -0.49
CA SER A 304 20.24 -8.40 0.44
C SER A 304 19.33 -9.43 1.11
N ASN A 305 19.21 -9.34 2.40
CA ASN A 305 18.20 -10.06 3.19
C ASN A 305 16.92 -9.22 3.19
N ILE A 306 15.83 -9.83 2.72
CA ILE A 306 14.58 -9.13 2.48
C ILE A 306 13.71 -9.19 3.75
N VAL A 307 13.42 -8.01 4.28
CA VAL A 307 12.52 -7.86 5.42
C VAL A 307 11.07 -7.89 4.90
N ASN A 308 10.33 -8.88 5.32
CA ASN A 308 8.94 -9.08 4.93
C ASN A 308 7.98 -8.40 5.91
N LEU A 309 6.87 -7.93 5.40
CA LEU A 309 5.82 -7.29 6.20
C LEU A 309 4.56 -8.16 6.10
N ASN A 310 4.23 -8.85 7.18
CA ASN A 310 3.06 -9.71 7.27
C ASN A 310 1.91 -8.98 7.97
N VAL A 311 0.69 -9.25 7.57
CA VAL A 311 -0.52 -8.74 8.21
C VAL A 311 -1.11 -9.85 9.07
N LYS A 312 -1.43 -9.51 10.32
CA LYS A 312 -2.17 -10.39 11.24
C LYS A 312 -3.45 -9.67 11.65
N ALA A 313 -4.57 -10.21 11.27
CA ALA A 313 -5.89 -9.66 11.55
C ALA A 313 -6.88 -10.81 11.73
N ASP A 314 -8.10 -10.50 12.15
CA ASP A 314 -9.16 -11.51 12.24
C ASP A 314 -9.65 -11.84 10.82
N VAL A 315 -9.06 -12.88 10.24
CA VAL A 315 -9.32 -13.30 8.86
C VAL A 315 -10.78 -13.75 8.68
N GLU A 316 -11.34 -14.47 9.66
CA GLU A 316 -12.70 -14.99 9.57
C GLU A 316 -13.71 -13.84 9.49
N ILE A 317 -13.57 -12.86 10.36
CA ILE A 317 -14.46 -11.69 10.35
C ILE A 317 -14.36 -10.95 9.02
N ILE A 318 -13.13 -10.71 8.53
CA ILE A 318 -12.91 -9.95 7.30
C ILE A 318 -13.49 -10.70 6.09
N ILE A 319 -13.16 -11.99 5.95
CA ILE A 319 -13.54 -12.75 4.75
C ILE A 319 -15.04 -13.07 4.76
N ASN A 320 -15.61 -13.48 5.91
CA ASN A 320 -17.05 -13.75 6.00
C ASN A 320 -17.86 -12.49 5.66
N ASP A 321 -17.43 -11.34 6.17
CA ASP A 321 -18.10 -10.07 5.85
C ASP A 321 -18.03 -9.71 4.36
N ILE A 322 -16.90 -10.01 3.72
CA ILE A 322 -16.75 -9.82 2.27
C ILE A 322 -17.70 -10.76 1.52
N GLU A 323 -17.72 -12.04 1.89
CA GLU A 323 -18.58 -13.05 1.26
C GLU A 323 -20.06 -12.65 1.40
N ASP A 324 -20.49 -12.26 2.60
CA ASP A 324 -21.87 -11.82 2.87
C ASP A 324 -22.22 -10.55 2.07
N SER A 325 -21.35 -9.53 2.12
CA SER A 325 -21.56 -8.24 1.43
C SER A 325 -21.66 -8.39 -0.09
N LEU A 326 -20.96 -9.36 -0.65
CA LEU A 326 -20.90 -9.58 -2.11
C LEU A 326 -21.84 -10.69 -2.57
N ASN A 327 -22.55 -11.35 -1.65
CA ASN A 327 -23.39 -12.52 -1.91
C ASN A 327 -22.60 -13.62 -2.64
N LEU A 328 -21.39 -13.89 -2.16
CA LEU A 328 -20.55 -14.96 -2.72
C LEU A 328 -21.00 -16.29 -2.12
N SER A 329 -21.47 -17.20 -2.94
CA SER A 329 -21.73 -18.57 -2.50
C SER A 329 -20.40 -19.32 -2.38
N LYS A 330 -20.19 -20.00 -1.27
CA LYS A 330 -19.05 -20.92 -1.12
C LYS A 330 -19.16 -21.99 -2.22
N ILE A 331 -18.11 -22.12 -3.00
CA ILE A 331 -17.96 -23.19 -3.98
C ILE A 331 -17.47 -24.45 -3.24
#